data_61e19454192d8554a577744f684ae94f
#
_entry.id   61e19454192d8554a577744f684ae94f
#
_cell.length_a   1.000
_cell.length_b   1.000
_cell.length_c   1.000
_cell.angle_alpha   90.00
_cell.angle_beta   90.00
_cell.angle_gamma   90.00
#
_symmetry.space_group_name_H-M   'P 1'
#
loop_
_entity.id
_entity.type
_entity.pdbx_description
1 polymer ?
#
loop_
_entity_poly.entity_id
_entity_poly.type
_entity_poly.pdbx_seq_one_letter_code
_entity_poly.pdbx_strand_id
1 'polypeptide(L)'
;MAPLKQCLLDFVNDLQQTPIEDQWTLHVDGSSNPKGADAGIVLEGPNDILIKKNFHFAFKKSNNQAEYEAILAGISLAREVGVKRLTCKTDSKLTVGHLNDEFQIKDPILLQYYHLVHAVIQSAFEQVRIEHIPKTDNIRADILSKLASTKLKNRHRSLLQQTLSTPSITHLSKFNPCPSWQRHPLL
;
A
#
# COMPACT_ATOMS: atom_id res chain seq x y z
N MET A 1 -11.08 50.09 -17.32
CA MET A 1 -9.73 49.45 -17.43
C MET A 1 -9.52 48.43 -16.31
N ALA A 2 -10.14 47.26 -16.41
CA ALA A 2 -9.97 46.20 -15.44
C ALA A 2 -9.55 44.83 -15.99
N PRO A 3 -9.02 44.68 -17.22
CA PRO A 3 -8.70 43.35 -17.74
C PRO A 3 -7.35 42.79 -17.24
N LEU A 4 -6.40 43.64 -16.91
CA LEU A 4 -5.05 43.17 -16.50
C LEU A 4 -4.99 42.61 -15.09
N LYS A 5 -5.78 43.15 -14.15
CA LYS A 5 -5.87 42.58 -12.77
C LYS A 5 -6.60 41.28 -12.75
N GLN A 6 -7.62 41.10 -13.57
CA GLN A 6 -8.38 39.85 -13.64
C GLN A 6 -7.53 38.75 -14.31
N CYS A 7 -6.83 39.06 -15.38
CA CYS A 7 -5.90 38.15 -16.04
C CYS A 7 -4.76 37.69 -15.10
N LEU A 8 -4.23 38.59 -14.27
CA LEU A 8 -3.21 38.27 -13.28
C LEU A 8 -3.77 37.40 -12.15
N LEU A 9 -5.00 37.64 -11.71
CA LEU A 9 -5.68 36.82 -10.71
C LEU A 9 -6.00 35.43 -11.23
N ASP A 10 -6.45 35.33 -12.48
CA ASP A 10 -6.71 34.05 -13.12
C ASP A 10 -5.42 33.27 -13.35
N PHE A 11 -4.33 33.93 -13.73
CA PHE A 11 -3.00 33.34 -13.85
C PHE A 11 -2.41 32.91 -12.52
N VAL A 12 -2.60 33.69 -11.44
CA VAL A 12 -2.18 33.30 -10.08
C VAL A 12 -3.04 32.17 -9.55
N ASN A 13 -4.33 32.13 -9.85
CA ASN A 13 -5.21 31.02 -9.50
C ASN A 13 -4.86 29.73 -10.26
N ASP A 14 -4.47 29.85 -11.54
CA ASP A 14 -3.93 28.70 -12.32
C ASP A 14 -2.60 28.19 -11.76
N LEU A 15 -1.75 29.08 -11.25
CA LEU A 15 -0.52 28.72 -10.55
C LEU A 15 -0.75 28.17 -9.15
N GLN A 16 -1.90 28.46 -8.53
CA GLN A 16 -2.32 27.94 -7.22
C GLN A 16 -3.20 26.68 -7.33
N GLN A 17 -3.63 26.28 -8.51
CA GLN A 17 -4.08 24.93 -8.71
C GLN A 17 -2.85 24.04 -8.48
N THR A 18 -2.73 23.58 -7.23
CA THR A 18 -1.78 22.53 -6.87
C THR A 18 -1.90 21.45 -7.93
N PRO A 19 -0.81 21.10 -8.60
CA PRO A 19 -0.85 20.11 -9.66
C PRO A 19 -1.52 18.86 -9.12
N ILE A 20 -2.50 18.34 -9.83
CA ILE A 20 -3.04 16.98 -9.71
C ILE A 20 -1.90 15.96 -9.88
N GLU A 21 -0.70 16.43 -10.14
CA GLU A 21 0.48 15.71 -10.59
C GLU A 21 1.14 14.82 -9.54
N ASP A 22 0.81 14.96 -8.26
CA ASP A 22 1.43 14.15 -7.19
C ASP A 22 0.53 13.03 -6.64
N GLN A 23 -0.59 12.75 -7.30
CA GLN A 23 -1.47 11.66 -6.88
C GLN A 23 -1.02 10.34 -7.50
N TRP A 24 -0.65 9.38 -6.66
CA TRP A 24 -0.30 8.02 -7.07
C TRP A 24 -1.39 7.04 -6.70
N THR A 25 -1.55 6.01 -7.51
CA THR A 25 -2.48 4.91 -7.24
C THR A 25 -1.71 3.60 -7.10
N LEU A 26 -1.95 2.90 -6.01
CA LEU A 26 -1.39 1.62 -5.69
C LEU A 26 -2.47 0.55 -5.77
N HIS A 27 -2.31 -0.44 -6.61
CA HIS A 27 -3.14 -1.64 -6.65
C HIS A 27 -2.38 -2.79 -6.01
N VAL A 28 -3.00 -3.47 -5.06
CA VAL A 28 -2.41 -4.61 -4.37
C VAL A 28 -3.37 -5.79 -4.34
N ASP A 29 -2.81 -6.99 -4.45
CA ASP A 29 -3.52 -8.25 -4.26
C ASP A 29 -2.58 -9.22 -3.54
N GLY A 30 -3.04 -9.75 -2.42
CA GLY A 30 -2.34 -10.76 -1.64
C GLY A 30 -3.07 -12.09 -1.69
N SER A 31 -2.35 -13.16 -1.92
CA SER A 31 -2.92 -14.50 -1.92
C SER A 31 -2.07 -15.47 -1.13
N SER A 32 -2.71 -16.41 -0.46
CA SER A 32 -2.03 -17.49 0.25
C SER A 32 -2.22 -18.83 -0.48
N ASN A 33 -1.20 -19.65 -0.44
CA ASN A 33 -1.22 -21.01 -0.96
C ASN A 33 -0.47 -21.96 0.00
N PRO A 34 -0.56 -23.31 -0.18
CA PRO A 34 0.11 -24.25 0.72
C PRO A 34 1.63 -24.10 0.80
N LYS A 35 2.26 -23.47 -0.17
CA LYS A 35 3.73 -23.29 -0.25
C LYS A 35 4.20 -21.92 0.29
N GLY A 36 3.28 -21.00 0.57
CA GLY A 36 3.60 -19.65 1.01
C GLY A 36 2.49 -18.67 0.71
N ALA A 37 2.86 -17.44 0.47
CA ALA A 37 1.94 -16.40 0.04
C ALA A 37 2.59 -15.55 -1.07
N ASP A 38 1.77 -14.94 -1.89
CA ASP A 38 2.21 -14.14 -3.01
C ASP A 38 1.50 -12.80 -3.01
N ALA A 39 2.14 -11.76 -3.51
CA ALA A 39 1.54 -10.46 -3.68
C ALA A 39 1.88 -9.85 -5.04
N GLY A 40 0.87 -9.30 -5.68
CA GLY A 40 0.99 -8.48 -6.88
C GLY A 40 0.82 -7.00 -6.52
N ILE A 41 1.72 -6.17 -7.00
CA ILE A 41 1.73 -4.74 -6.76
C ILE A 41 1.87 -3.99 -8.07
N VAL A 42 0.97 -3.04 -8.30
CA VAL A 42 1.03 -2.10 -9.41
C VAL A 42 0.94 -0.69 -8.83
N LEU A 43 1.98 0.10 -9.01
CA LEU A 43 2.03 1.50 -8.61
C LEU A 43 2.00 2.38 -9.87
N GLU A 44 0.96 3.19 -9.98
CA GLU A 44 0.70 4.10 -11.09
C GLU A 44 0.90 5.54 -10.63
N GLY A 45 1.75 6.25 -11.33
CA GLY A 45 2.07 7.65 -11.06
C GLY A 45 1.70 8.58 -12.20
N PRO A 46 1.96 9.88 -12.06
CA PRO A 46 1.78 10.86 -13.12
C PRO A 46 2.67 10.52 -14.33
N ASN A 47 2.33 11.10 -15.49
CA ASN A 47 3.08 10.91 -16.74
C ASN A 47 3.23 9.44 -17.16
N ASP A 48 2.19 8.64 -16.98
CA ASP A 48 2.15 7.21 -17.34
C ASP A 48 3.24 6.35 -16.69
N ILE A 49 3.76 6.79 -15.55
CA ILE A 49 4.70 5.97 -14.76
C ILE A 49 3.95 4.76 -14.23
N LEU A 50 4.48 3.57 -14.54
CA LEU A 50 3.91 2.31 -14.14
C LEU A 50 4.99 1.39 -13.59
N ILE A 51 4.93 1.11 -12.29
CA ILE A 51 5.85 0.20 -11.60
C ILE A 51 5.09 -1.06 -11.22
N LYS A 52 5.59 -2.21 -11.68
CA LYS A 52 5.00 -3.53 -11.40
C LYS A 52 5.99 -4.35 -10.60
N LYS A 53 5.54 -4.94 -9.51
CA LYS A 53 6.37 -5.80 -8.67
C LYS A 53 5.55 -6.97 -8.14
N ASN A 54 6.15 -8.14 -8.07
CA ASN A 54 5.58 -9.24 -7.36
C ASN A 54 6.49 -9.67 -6.20
N PHE A 55 5.87 -10.16 -5.14
CA PHE A 55 6.56 -10.68 -3.98
C PHE A 55 6.15 -12.12 -3.74
N HIS A 56 7.11 -12.93 -3.40
CA HIS A 56 6.88 -14.25 -2.86
C HIS A 56 7.27 -14.27 -1.38
N PHE A 57 6.33 -14.66 -0.53
CA PHE A 57 6.57 -14.81 0.90
C PHE A 57 6.82 -16.30 1.20
N ALA A 58 8.07 -16.66 1.50
CA ALA A 58 8.49 -18.03 1.76
C ALA A 58 8.11 -18.53 3.18
N PHE A 59 6.96 -18.08 3.70
CA PHE A 59 6.43 -18.48 5.00
C PHE A 59 4.91 -18.64 4.94
N LYS A 60 4.39 -19.55 5.77
CA LYS A 60 2.94 -19.78 5.83
C LYS A 60 2.21 -18.56 6.39
N LYS A 61 1.16 -18.14 5.71
CA LYS A 61 0.29 -17.03 6.10
C LYS A 61 -1.18 -17.37 5.82
N SER A 62 -2.07 -16.83 6.62
CA SER A 62 -3.49 -16.78 6.26
C SER A 62 -3.69 -15.80 5.09
N ASN A 63 -4.83 -15.92 4.40
CA ASN A 63 -5.14 -15.01 3.30
C ASN A 63 -5.15 -13.54 3.76
N ASN A 64 -5.74 -13.27 4.93
CA ASN A 64 -5.77 -11.93 5.49
C ASN A 64 -4.37 -11.37 5.80
N GLN A 65 -3.47 -12.22 6.30
CA GLN A 65 -2.08 -11.83 6.53
C GLN A 65 -1.34 -11.55 5.22
N ALA A 66 -1.60 -12.33 4.17
CA ALA A 66 -1.03 -12.10 2.84
C ALA A 66 -1.48 -10.75 2.26
N GLU A 67 -2.75 -10.38 2.45
CA GLU A 67 -3.27 -9.06 2.06
C GLU A 67 -2.55 -7.91 2.79
N TYR A 68 -2.35 -8.03 4.09
CA TYR A 68 -1.60 -7.03 4.84
C TYR A 68 -0.13 -6.92 4.40
N GLU A 69 0.53 -8.06 4.13
CA GLU A 69 1.90 -8.06 3.60
C GLU A 69 1.97 -7.41 2.22
N ALA A 70 0.98 -7.63 1.36
CA ALA A 70 0.87 -6.98 0.06
C ALA A 70 0.75 -5.46 0.19
N ILE A 71 -0.10 -4.98 1.10
CA ILE A 71 -0.26 -3.54 1.38
C ILE A 71 1.05 -2.95 1.90
N LEU A 72 1.71 -3.60 2.88
CA LEU A 72 2.98 -3.13 3.42
C LEU A 72 4.07 -3.06 2.36
N ALA A 73 4.18 -4.10 1.52
CA ALA A 73 5.14 -4.12 0.42
C ALA A 73 4.87 -2.99 -0.59
N GLY A 74 3.60 -2.75 -0.91
CA GLY A 74 3.18 -1.68 -1.83
C GLY A 74 3.44 -0.28 -1.26
N ILE A 75 3.08 -0.04 -0.01
CA ILE A 75 3.32 1.24 0.68
C ILE A 75 4.83 1.48 0.83
N SER A 76 5.62 0.44 1.12
CA SER A 76 7.08 0.57 1.18
C SER A 76 7.68 0.94 -0.17
N LEU A 77 7.20 0.34 -1.26
CA LEU A 77 7.60 0.72 -2.61
C LEU A 77 7.25 2.18 -2.93
N ALA A 78 6.03 2.62 -2.61
CA ALA A 78 5.60 4.00 -2.80
C ALA A 78 6.47 4.99 -2.00
N ARG A 79 6.84 4.63 -0.77
CA ARG A 79 7.77 5.41 0.05
C ARG A 79 9.16 5.51 -0.58
N GLU A 80 9.71 4.41 -1.10
CA GLU A 80 11.02 4.38 -1.77
C GLU A 80 11.04 5.28 -3.02
N VAL A 81 9.93 5.35 -3.74
CA VAL A 81 9.76 6.24 -4.91
C VAL A 81 9.61 7.70 -4.51
N GLY A 82 9.30 7.99 -3.24
CA GLY A 82 9.12 9.35 -2.73
C GLY A 82 7.70 9.89 -2.87
N VAL A 83 6.72 9.01 -3.02
CA VAL A 83 5.29 9.37 -3.11
C VAL A 83 4.83 10.06 -1.83
N LYS A 84 4.11 11.18 -1.96
CA LYS A 84 3.54 11.93 -0.84
C LYS A 84 2.04 11.70 -0.68
N ARG A 85 1.31 11.54 -1.79
CA ARG A 85 -0.14 11.32 -1.81
C ARG A 85 -0.46 10.03 -2.53
N LEU A 86 -1.08 9.10 -1.83
CA LEU A 86 -1.31 7.74 -2.29
C LEU A 86 -2.76 7.33 -2.11
N THR A 87 -3.34 6.73 -3.14
CA THR A 87 -4.59 5.97 -3.04
C THR A 87 -4.26 4.49 -3.20
N CYS A 88 -4.43 3.71 -2.14
CA CYS A 88 -4.22 2.27 -2.12
C CYS A 88 -5.55 1.54 -2.39
N LYS A 89 -5.58 0.69 -3.40
CA LYS A 89 -6.75 -0.07 -3.83
C LYS A 89 -6.52 -1.56 -3.68
N THR A 90 -7.46 -2.26 -3.05
CA THR A 90 -7.43 -3.71 -2.87
C THR A 90 -8.85 -4.28 -2.93
N ASP A 91 -8.99 -5.54 -3.27
CA ASP A 91 -10.27 -6.26 -3.25
C ASP A 91 -10.56 -6.96 -1.90
N SER A 92 -9.71 -6.80 -0.92
CA SER A 92 -9.92 -7.28 0.45
C SER A 92 -10.78 -6.32 1.27
N LYS A 93 -12.09 -6.52 1.24
CA LYS A 93 -13.04 -5.72 2.02
C LYS A 93 -12.73 -5.72 3.52
N LEU A 94 -12.29 -6.86 4.05
CA LEU A 94 -11.94 -7.00 5.47
C LEU A 94 -10.75 -6.10 5.83
N THR A 95 -9.69 -6.15 5.03
CA THR A 95 -8.48 -5.36 5.27
C THR A 95 -8.75 -3.86 5.16
N VAL A 96 -9.54 -3.45 4.16
CA VAL A 96 -9.98 -2.05 4.01
C VAL A 96 -10.78 -1.60 5.23
N GLY A 97 -11.77 -2.40 5.66
CA GLY A 97 -12.59 -2.09 6.85
C GLY A 97 -11.77 -2.01 8.14
N HIS A 98 -10.74 -2.84 8.29
CA HIS A 98 -9.80 -2.73 9.40
C HIS A 98 -9.00 -1.42 9.34
N LEU A 99 -8.40 -1.10 8.21
CA LEU A 99 -7.52 0.06 8.06
C LEU A 99 -8.25 1.40 8.07
N ASN A 100 -9.54 1.40 7.76
CA ASN A 100 -10.42 2.58 7.85
C ASN A 100 -11.19 2.66 9.18
N ASP A 101 -10.88 1.79 10.16
CA ASP A 101 -11.54 1.75 11.47
C ASP A 101 -13.05 1.44 11.42
N GLU A 102 -13.51 0.82 10.33
CA GLU A 102 -14.90 0.40 10.15
C GLU A 102 -15.20 -0.96 10.83
N PHE A 103 -14.17 -1.83 10.91
CA PHE A 103 -14.28 -3.17 11.49
C PHE A 103 -13.29 -3.35 12.64
N GLN A 104 -13.77 -4.01 13.70
CA GLN A 104 -12.93 -4.35 14.84
C GLN A 104 -11.99 -5.51 14.52
N ILE A 105 -10.71 -5.35 14.85
CA ILE A 105 -9.69 -6.40 14.71
C ILE A 105 -9.64 -7.25 15.98
N LYS A 106 -9.98 -8.53 15.85
CA LYS A 106 -9.93 -9.49 16.98
C LYS A 106 -8.66 -10.35 16.99
N ASP A 107 -8.05 -10.55 15.82
CA ASP A 107 -6.82 -11.33 15.70
C ASP A 107 -5.61 -10.48 16.10
N PRO A 108 -4.83 -10.92 17.13
CA PRO A 108 -3.66 -10.18 17.61
C PRO A 108 -2.58 -9.98 16.54
N ILE A 109 -2.45 -10.91 15.58
CA ILE A 109 -1.46 -10.81 14.51
C ILE A 109 -1.90 -9.75 13.50
N LEU A 110 -3.18 -9.74 13.13
CA LEU A 110 -3.71 -8.70 12.23
C LEU A 110 -3.66 -7.32 12.88
N LEU A 111 -3.82 -7.24 14.21
CA LEU A 111 -3.67 -5.99 14.94
C LEU A 111 -2.23 -5.45 14.86
N GLN A 112 -1.21 -6.32 14.90
CA GLN A 112 0.18 -5.91 14.70
C GLN A 112 0.41 -5.35 13.29
N TYR A 113 -0.16 -6.00 12.28
CA TYR A 113 -0.12 -5.48 10.90
C TYR A 113 -0.79 -4.12 10.77
N TYR A 114 -1.97 -3.96 11.36
CA TYR A 114 -2.70 -2.69 11.40
C TYR A 114 -1.83 -1.56 11.95
N HIS A 115 -1.22 -1.77 13.11
CA HIS A 115 -0.34 -0.77 13.71
C HIS A 115 0.89 -0.47 12.84
N LEU A 116 1.47 -1.48 12.20
CA LEU A 116 2.62 -1.31 11.33
C LEU A 116 2.26 -0.49 10.08
N VAL A 117 1.13 -0.78 9.45
CA VAL A 117 0.65 -0.02 8.28
C VAL A 117 0.44 1.44 8.64
N HIS A 118 -0.25 1.72 9.76
CA HIS A 118 -0.49 3.09 10.20
C HIS A 118 0.80 3.83 10.57
N ALA A 119 1.76 3.16 11.20
CA ALA A 119 3.06 3.74 11.51
C ALA A 119 3.83 4.15 10.24
N VAL A 120 3.83 3.30 9.21
CA VAL A 120 4.47 3.61 7.92
C VAL A 120 3.75 4.76 7.22
N ILE A 121 2.42 4.76 7.21
CA ILE A 121 1.62 5.84 6.61
C ILE A 121 1.94 7.18 7.27
N GLN A 122 1.90 7.24 8.58
CA GLN A 122 2.14 8.47 9.33
C GLN A 122 3.57 9.01 9.18
N SER A 123 4.55 8.14 9.01
CA SER A 123 5.95 8.53 8.93
C SER A 123 6.39 9.01 7.54
N ALA A 124 5.71 8.59 6.47
CA ALA A 124 6.22 8.73 5.12
C ALA A 124 5.33 9.54 4.15
N PHE A 125 4.03 9.64 4.43
CA PHE A 125 3.07 10.21 3.51
C PHE A 125 2.35 11.43 4.10
N GLU A 126 1.98 12.36 3.24
CA GLU A 126 1.11 13.48 3.59
C GLU A 126 -0.36 13.06 3.60
N GLN A 127 -0.73 12.19 2.66
CA GLN A 127 -2.09 11.68 2.55
C GLN A 127 -2.07 10.26 1.99
N VAL A 128 -2.78 9.34 2.66
CA VAL A 128 -3.08 8.01 2.15
C VAL A 128 -4.58 7.76 2.26
N ARG A 129 -5.16 7.24 1.19
CA ARG A 129 -6.53 6.73 1.16
C ARG A 129 -6.47 5.24 0.89
N ILE A 130 -7.30 4.47 1.57
CA ILE A 130 -7.41 3.02 1.37
C ILE A 130 -8.82 2.74 0.91
N GLU A 131 -8.94 2.15 -0.28
CA GLU A 131 -10.21 1.96 -0.97
C GLU A 131 -10.41 0.50 -1.36
N HIS A 132 -11.63 0.01 -1.14
CA HIS A 132 -12.05 -1.28 -1.65
C HIS A 132 -12.48 -1.15 -3.11
N ILE A 133 -11.97 -2.05 -3.95
CA ILE A 133 -12.39 -2.18 -5.34
C ILE A 133 -12.88 -3.62 -5.61
N PRO A 134 -13.82 -3.82 -6.55
CA PRO A 134 -14.21 -5.15 -6.97
C PRO A 134 -13.01 -5.93 -7.53
N LYS A 135 -13.00 -7.24 -7.35
CA LYS A 135 -11.95 -8.13 -7.86
C LYS A 135 -11.74 -8.00 -9.37
N THR A 136 -12.82 -7.74 -10.11
CA THR A 136 -12.78 -7.47 -11.56
C THR A 136 -11.92 -6.26 -11.92
N ASP A 137 -11.86 -5.26 -11.05
CA ASP A 137 -11.11 -4.03 -11.27
C ASP A 137 -9.65 -4.16 -10.78
N ASN A 138 -9.38 -5.19 -9.95
CA ASN A 138 -8.04 -5.49 -9.44
C ASN A 138 -7.28 -6.54 -10.27
N ILE A 139 -7.72 -6.82 -11.48
CA ILE A 139 -7.21 -7.92 -12.35
C ILE A 139 -5.68 -7.85 -12.54
N ARG A 140 -5.10 -6.65 -12.67
CA ARG A 140 -3.65 -6.50 -12.89
C ARG A 140 -2.82 -6.97 -11.70
N ALA A 141 -3.24 -6.63 -10.48
CA ALA A 141 -2.57 -7.06 -9.25
C ALA A 141 -2.81 -8.56 -9.00
N ASP A 142 -4.01 -9.08 -9.26
CA ASP A 142 -4.35 -10.50 -9.16
C ASP A 142 -3.49 -11.37 -10.12
N ILE A 143 -3.32 -10.95 -11.38
CA ILE A 143 -2.45 -11.65 -12.33
C ILE A 143 -1.00 -11.69 -11.84
N LEU A 144 -0.49 -10.58 -11.30
CA LEU A 144 0.88 -10.51 -10.81
C LEU A 144 1.10 -11.38 -9.56
N SER A 145 0.12 -11.46 -8.65
CA SER A 145 0.20 -12.33 -7.48
C SER A 145 0.24 -13.81 -7.89
N LYS A 146 -0.57 -14.20 -8.88
CA LYS A 146 -0.59 -15.56 -9.43
C LYS A 146 0.67 -15.92 -10.22
N LEU A 147 1.27 -14.96 -10.91
CA LEU A 147 2.54 -15.16 -11.63
C LEU A 147 3.73 -15.39 -10.69
N ALA A 148 3.68 -14.88 -9.46
CA ALA A 148 4.68 -15.16 -8.44
C ALA A 148 4.70 -16.65 -8.04
N SER A 149 3.52 -17.28 -8.00
CA SER A 149 3.38 -18.72 -7.69
C SER A 149 3.86 -19.65 -8.80
N THR A 150 3.80 -19.17 -10.04
CA THR A 150 4.22 -19.93 -11.21
C THR A 150 5.64 -19.53 -11.59
N LYS A 151 6.63 -20.37 -11.32
CA LYS A 151 8.00 -20.20 -11.82
C LYS A 151 8.01 -20.22 -13.35
N LEU A 152 7.54 -19.14 -13.98
CA LEU A 152 7.66 -18.98 -15.42
C LEU A 152 9.10 -18.63 -15.77
N LYS A 153 9.83 -19.64 -16.25
CA LYS A 153 11.03 -19.49 -17.05
C LYS A 153 10.68 -18.78 -18.36
N ASN A 154 10.45 -17.49 -18.34
CA ASN A 154 10.44 -16.74 -19.61
C ASN A 154 11.04 -15.34 -19.42
N ARG A 155 12.19 -15.18 -20.05
CA ARG A 155 12.87 -13.94 -20.36
C ARG A 155 11.91 -13.02 -21.11
N HIS A 156 11.88 -11.78 -20.73
CA HIS A 156 11.36 -10.56 -21.35
C HIS A 156 10.17 -9.94 -20.63
N ARG A 157 10.54 -9.00 -19.83
CA ARG A 157 9.95 -7.72 -19.39
C ARG A 157 10.26 -7.51 -17.93
N SER A 158 10.59 -6.31 -17.56
CA SER A 158 11.00 -5.85 -16.23
C SER A 158 9.95 -6.07 -15.14
N LEU A 159 9.66 -7.34 -14.86
CA LEU A 159 8.92 -7.76 -13.67
C LEU A 159 9.96 -8.04 -12.59
N LEU A 160 10.08 -7.18 -11.61
CA LEU A 160 10.96 -7.40 -10.47
C LEU A 160 10.27 -8.36 -9.51
N GLN A 161 10.77 -9.58 -9.40
CA GLN A 161 10.34 -10.53 -8.38
C GLN A 161 11.26 -10.42 -7.18
N GLN A 162 10.70 -10.27 -5.99
CA GLN A 162 11.41 -10.27 -4.72
C GLN A 162 10.86 -11.36 -3.81
N THR A 163 11.76 -12.14 -3.20
CA THR A 163 11.39 -13.14 -2.20
C THR A 163 11.67 -12.57 -0.81
N LEU A 164 10.69 -12.61 0.07
CA LEU A 164 10.80 -12.25 1.47
C LEU A 164 10.76 -13.53 2.32
N SER A 165 11.77 -13.73 3.14
CA SER A 165 11.90 -14.93 3.99
C SER A 165 11.31 -14.75 5.38
N THR A 166 11.05 -13.51 5.82
CA THR A 166 10.53 -13.19 7.15
C THR A 166 9.32 -12.24 7.05
N PRO A 167 8.31 -12.42 7.91
CA PRO A 167 7.18 -11.51 7.97
C PRO A 167 7.59 -10.08 8.35
N SER A 168 6.89 -9.09 7.79
CA SER A 168 7.14 -7.68 8.06
C SER A 168 7.00 -7.32 9.53
N ILE A 169 6.11 -7.97 10.26
CA ILE A 169 5.91 -7.75 11.70
C ILE A 169 7.07 -8.20 12.59
N THR A 170 7.98 -9.08 12.12
CA THR A 170 9.16 -9.49 12.90
C THR A 170 10.19 -8.38 13.09
N HIS A 171 10.12 -7.34 12.28
CA HIS A 171 11.02 -6.20 12.38
C HIS A 171 10.55 -5.13 13.38
N LEU A 172 9.35 -5.27 13.95
CA LEU A 172 8.80 -4.33 14.95
C LEU A 172 9.63 -4.22 16.23
N SER A 173 10.39 -5.26 16.59
CA SER A 173 11.28 -5.24 17.76
C SER A 173 12.45 -4.26 17.65
N LYS A 174 12.72 -3.72 16.46
CA LYS A 174 13.77 -2.70 16.21
C LYS A 174 13.23 -1.27 16.20
N PHE A 175 11.91 -1.08 16.20
CA PHE A 175 11.24 0.21 16.26
C PHE A 175 10.43 0.33 17.54
N ASN A 176 11.11 0.35 18.70
CA ASN A 176 10.49 0.66 19.96
C ASN A 176 10.63 2.17 20.23
N PRO A 177 9.61 2.98 19.96
CA PRO A 177 9.22 3.97 20.93
C PRO A 177 7.98 3.44 21.66
N CYS A 178 8.16 3.18 22.95
CA CYS A 178 7.06 2.93 23.88
C CYS A 178 5.99 4.02 23.72
N PRO A 179 4.76 3.70 23.27
CA PRO A 179 3.72 4.71 23.17
C PRO A 179 3.35 5.15 24.58
N SER A 180 3.33 6.44 24.80
CA SER A 180 3.04 7.09 26.10
C SER A 180 1.63 6.87 26.64
N TRP A 181 0.76 6.12 25.97
CA TRP A 181 -0.60 5.85 26.41
C TRP A 181 -0.75 4.60 27.32
N GLN A 182 0.33 3.83 27.55
CA GLN A 182 0.30 2.72 28.52
C GLN A 182 0.48 3.12 29.97
N ARG A 183 0.51 4.41 30.29
CA ARG A 183 0.56 4.92 31.66
C ARG A 183 -0.76 5.58 32.08
N HIS A 184 -1.81 4.79 32.20
CA HIS A 184 -2.88 5.13 33.14
C HIS A 184 -2.94 4.05 34.20
N PRO A 185 -2.56 4.37 35.44
CA PRO A 185 -2.85 3.48 36.55
C PRO A 185 -4.36 3.47 36.77
N LEU A 186 -4.90 2.27 36.81
CA LEU A 186 -6.24 2.04 37.29
C LEU A 186 -6.36 2.60 38.73
N LEU A 187 -7.24 3.54 38.89
CA LEU A 187 -7.93 3.82 40.13
C LEU A 187 -9.37 3.38 39.96
#